data_dec648eff9a84040339e8484b296fbb9
#
_entry.id   dec648eff9a84040339e8484b296fbb9
#
_cell.length_a   1.000
_cell.length_b   1.000
_cell.length_c   1.000
_cell.angle_alpha   90.00
_cell.angle_beta   90.00
_cell.angle_gamma   90.00
#
_symmetry.space_group_name_H-M   'P 1'
#
loop_
_entity.id
_entity.type
_entity.pdbx_description
1 polymer ?
#
loop_
_entity_poly.entity_id
_entity_poly.type
_entity_poly.pdbx_seq_one_letter_code
_entity_poly.pdbx_strand_id
1 'polypeptide(L)'
;MLEMPKSSKEINNTNKKPFKDYFKWFLKSFIWLAILLFALDIITKFVAFYNLPKNESLKINGFEWLFQLTLTFNTGAAWGMGGNNLVSRIILCFISYAAAGFIIYYYIKNFKKLSSFLKAILMVVLAGDLGNLIDRTFSFFPLDTIYKNGVVDFIDITPLIPRFGIFNFADSCLCVGIFLLLIYEIILIIKDKDKKEENKEADNK
;
A
#
# COMPACT_ATOMS: atom_id res chain seq x y z
N MET A 1 24.93 -43.90 -49.27
CA MET A 1 25.22 -42.46 -49.10
C MET A 1 24.34 -41.97 -47.98
N LEU A 2 24.89 -41.91 -46.77
CA LEU A 2 24.14 -41.53 -45.54
C LEU A 2 24.16 -39.99 -45.40
N GLU A 3 23.00 -39.37 -45.46
CA GLU A 3 22.86 -37.94 -45.22
C GLU A 3 23.10 -37.64 -43.75
N MET A 4 24.06 -36.74 -43.48
CA MET A 4 24.36 -36.24 -42.16
C MET A 4 23.26 -35.29 -41.68
N PRO A 5 22.87 -35.28 -40.39
CA PRO A 5 21.85 -34.40 -39.88
C PRO A 5 22.36 -32.95 -39.83
N LYS A 6 21.53 -32.04 -40.32
CA LYS A 6 21.77 -30.59 -40.32
C LYS A 6 22.01 -30.04 -38.89
N SER A 7 23.03 -29.24 -38.82
CA SER A 7 23.58 -28.50 -37.70
C SER A 7 22.57 -27.97 -36.68
N SER A 8 22.85 -28.24 -35.43
CA SER A 8 22.20 -27.77 -34.14
C SER A 8 22.34 -26.27 -33.85
N LYS A 9 22.30 -25.39 -34.85
CA LYS A 9 22.47 -23.92 -34.69
C LYS A 9 21.18 -23.12 -34.71
N GLU A 10 19.98 -23.72 -34.72
CA GLU A 10 18.70 -22.98 -34.80
C GLU A 10 17.86 -22.97 -33.51
N ILE A 11 18.37 -23.44 -32.40
CA ILE A 11 17.62 -23.40 -31.14
C ILE A 11 18.31 -22.46 -30.17
N ASN A 12 18.27 -21.17 -30.40
CA ASN A 12 18.50 -20.15 -29.35
C ASN A 12 18.12 -18.74 -29.83
N ASN A 13 16.92 -18.57 -30.37
CA ASN A 13 16.35 -17.25 -30.50
C ASN A 13 15.30 -17.05 -29.35
N THR A 14 15.76 -17.07 -28.13
CA THR A 14 14.96 -16.53 -27.02
C THR A 14 14.82 -15.04 -27.28
N ASN A 15 13.63 -14.61 -27.73
CA ASN A 15 13.20 -13.20 -27.87
C ASN A 15 13.21 -12.51 -26.50
N LYS A 16 14.38 -12.38 -25.89
CA LYS A 16 14.55 -11.56 -24.67
C LYS A 16 14.37 -10.12 -25.10
N LYS A 17 13.30 -9.49 -24.61
CA LYS A 17 13.10 -8.05 -24.79
C LYS A 17 14.33 -7.31 -24.27
N PRO A 18 14.78 -6.22 -24.92
CA PRO A 18 15.90 -5.43 -24.45
C PRO A 18 15.61 -4.87 -23.05
N PHE A 19 16.62 -4.75 -22.21
CA PHE A 19 16.52 -4.22 -20.83
C PHE A 19 15.71 -2.91 -20.74
N LYS A 20 15.86 -2.04 -21.74
CA LYS A 20 15.12 -0.77 -21.87
C LYS A 20 13.59 -0.97 -21.86
N ASP A 21 13.08 -2.07 -22.41
CA ASP A 21 11.65 -2.33 -22.44
C ASP A 21 11.14 -2.84 -21.09
N TYR A 22 11.93 -3.64 -20.37
CA TYR A 22 11.63 -4.03 -18.99
C TYR A 22 11.64 -2.83 -18.06
N PHE A 23 12.60 -1.92 -18.21
CA PHE A 23 12.67 -0.70 -17.41
C PHE A 23 11.48 0.23 -17.67
N LYS A 24 11.11 0.44 -18.94
CA LYS A 24 9.90 1.20 -19.29
C LYS A 24 8.62 0.57 -18.72
N TRP A 25 8.53 -0.77 -18.77
CA TRP A 25 7.42 -1.49 -18.18
C TRP A 25 7.37 -1.28 -16.66
N PHE A 26 8.50 -1.40 -15.98
CA PHE A 26 8.63 -1.19 -14.54
C PHE A 26 8.18 0.22 -14.14
N LEU A 27 8.60 1.25 -14.86
CA LEU A 27 8.14 2.63 -14.60
C LEU A 27 6.62 2.78 -14.79
N LYS A 28 6.07 2.21 -15.85
CA LYS A 28 4.63 2.26 -16.15
C LYS A 28 3.77 1.39 -15.22
N SER A 29 4.39 0.44 -14.53
CA SER A 29 3.70 -0.41 -13.57
C SER A 29 3.45 0.24 -12.23
N PHE A 30 4.17 1.30 -11.87
CA PHE A 30 4.16 1.89 -10.52
C PHE A 30 4.52 0.93 -9.37
N ILE A 31 5.02 -0.28 -9.66
CA ILE A 31 5.52 -1.21 -8.64
C ILE A 31 6.66 -0.56 -7.83
N TRP A 32 7.51 0.22 -8.49
CA TRP A 32 8.56 0.99 -7.85
C TRP A 32 8.02 1.95 -6.77
N LEU A 33 6.80 2.51 -6.98
CA LEU A 33 6.15 3.38 -6.01
C LEU A 33 5.75 2.58 -4.76
N ALA A 34 5.16 1.39 -4.95
CA ALA A 34 4.84 0.51 -3.82
C ALA A 34 6.08 0.13 -3.02
N ILE A 35 7.18 -0.23 -3.70
CA ILE A 35 8.45 -0.58 -3.06
C ILE A 35 9.01 0.63 -2.28
N LEU A 36 8.99 1.82 -2.87
CA LEU A 36 9.48 3.04 -2.23
C LEU A 36 8.67 3.37 -0.97
N LEU A 37 7.34 3.41 -1.07
CA LEU A 37 6.47 3.75 0.05
C LEU A 37 6.55 2.71 1.17
N PHE A 38 6.58 1.43 0.82
CA PHE A 38 6.79 0.35 1.76
C PHE A 38 8.13 0.49 2.50
N ALA A 39 9.23 0.76 1.77
CA ALA A 39 10.53 0.97 2.37
C ALA A 39 10.55 2.20 3.31
N LEU A 40 9.88 3.29 2.92
CA LEU A 40 9.74 4.48 3.77
C LEU A 40 8.98 4.16 5.06
N ASP A 41 7.90 3.37 4.99
CA ASP A 41 7.16 2.94 6.19
C ASP A 41 8.08 2.17 7.14
N ILE A 42 8.77 1.15 6.65
CA ILE A 42 9.69 0.35 7.46
C ILE A 42 10.80 1.22 8.08
N ILE A 43 11.44 2.08 7.29
CA ILE A 43 12.51 2.96 7.77
C ILE A 43 11.99 3.91 8.85
N THR A 44 10.85 4.55 8.64
CA THR A 44 10.28 5.50 9.61
C THR A 44 9.88 4.81 10.91
N LYS A 45 9.33 3.60 10.86
CA LYS A 45 9.03 2.78 12.04
C LYS A 45 10.29 2.40 12.83
N PHE A 46 11.37 1.99 12.13
CA PHE A 46 12.66 1.73 12.79
C PHE A 46 13.23 2.99 13.44
N VAL A 47 13.24 4.11 12.73
CA VAL A 47 13.71 5.40 13.27
C VAL A 47 12.89 5.79 14.49
N ALA A 48 11.58 5.71 14.44
CA ALA A 48 10.71 6.02 15.56
C ALA A 48 10.96 5.11 16.77
N PHE A 49 11.06 3.80 16.56
CA PHE A 49 11.27 2.83 17.62
C PHE A 49 12.58 3.05 18.40
N TYR A 50 13.67 3.38 17.71
CA TYR A 50 14.99 3.50 18.33
C TYR A 50 15.30 4.91 18.85
N ASN A 51 14.60 5.96 18.36
CA ASN A 51 14.94 7.34 18.69
C ASN A 51 13.88 8.07 19.52
N LEU A 52 12.62 7.60 19.52
CA LEU A 52 11.59 8.25 20.31
C LEU A 52 11.61 7.77 21.76
N PRO A 53 11.42 8.69 22.73
CA PRO A 53 11.33 8.33 24.13
C PRO A 53 10.09 7.47 24.36
N LYS A 54 10.21 6.48 25.27
CA LYS A 54 9.08 5.65 25.68
C LYS A 54 8.20 6.45 26.64
N ASN A 55 6.88 6.40 26.40
CA ASN A 55 5.85 7.05 27.22
C ASN A 55 5.92 8.60 27.28
N GLU A 56 6.63 9.22 26.38
CA GLU A 56 6.71 10.68 26.25
C GLU A 56 6.47 11.07 24.78
N SER A 57 5.98 12.31 24.59
CA SER A 57 5.80 12.87 23.26
C SER A 57 6.92 13.85 22.94
N LEU A 58 7.59 13.64 21.82
CA LEU A 58 8.58 14.58 21.28
C LEU A 58 7.87 15.69 20.50
N LYS A 59 7.88 16.90 21.06
CA LYS A 59 7.36 18.09 20.42
C LYS A 59 8.39 18.64 19.43
N ILE A 60 7.93 19.07 18.25
CA ILE A 60 8.79 19.63 17.21
C ILE A 60 8.62 21.14 17.21
N ASN A 61 9.72 21.86 17.50
CA ASN A 61 9.72 23.31 17.59
C ASN A 61 9.09 23.99 16.37
N GLY A 62 8.10 24.86 16.64
CA GLY A 62 7.34 25.56 15.61
C GLY A 62 6.14 24.79 15.03
N PHE A 63 6.00 23.50 15.33
CA PHE A 63 4.91 22.65 14.88
C PHE A 63 4.12 21.99 16.01
N GLU A 64 4.36 22.39 17.27
CA GLU A 64 3.78 21.79 18.48
C GLU A 64 2.24 21.83 18.50
N TRP A 65 1.65 22.80 17.80
CA TRP A 65 0.21 22.96 17.65
C TRP A 65 -0.40 22.02 16.60
N LEU A 66 0.42 21.51 15.67
CA LEU A 66 -0.01 20.69 14.56
C LEU A 66 0.16 19.21 14.86
N PHE A 67 1.37 18.81 15.27
CA PHE A 67 1.69 17.41 15.54
C PHE A 67 2.88 17.27 16.48
N GLN A 68 2.99 16.09 17.05
CA GLN A 68 4.12 15.62 17.84
C GLN A 68 4.45 14.17 17.46
N LEU A 69 5.56 13.64 17.93
CA LEU A 69 5.93 12.25 17.72
C LEU A 69 5.79 11.50 19.05
N THR A 70 4.94 10.47 19.07
CA THR A 70 4.61 9.68 20.26
C THR A 70 4.67 8.19 19.91
N LEU A 71 5.67 7.48 20.45
CA LEU A 71 5.80 6.06 20.17
C LEU A 71 4.71 5.25 20.88
N THR A 72 3.91 4.52 20.10
CA THR A 72 2.91 3.59 20.61
C THR A 72 2.87 2.29 19.79
N PHE A 73 2.21 1.28 20.35
CA PHE A 73 2.05 -0.02 19.70
C PHE A 73 0.57 -0.35 19.58
N ASN A 74 0.11 -0.51 18.37
CA ASN A 74 -1.29 -0.78 18.07
C ASN A 74 -1.49 -2.26 17.77
N THR A 75 -2.24 -2.96 18.62
CA THR A 75 -2.61 -4.36 18.43
C THR A 75 -3.98 -4.54 17.79
N GLY A 76 -4.75 -3.47 17.67
CA GLY A 76 -6.10 -3.43 17.09
C GLY A 76 -6.15 -2.89 15.67
N ALA A 77 -7.37 -2.55 15.25
CA ALA A 77 -7.64 -1.76 14.04
C ALA A 77 -7.48 -0.26 14.31
N ALA A 78 -8.07 0.58 13.45
CA ALA A 78 -8.10 2.03 13.65
C ALA A 78 -8.62 2.36 15.08
N TRP A 79 -7.94 3.32 15.74
CA TRP A 79 -8.20 3.70 17.15
C TRP A 79 -8.10 2.54 18.16
N GLY A 80 -7.33 1.49 17.87
CA GLY A 80 -7.17 0.35 18.77
C GLY A 80 -8.42 -0.53 18.92
N MET A 81 -9.39 -0.43 18.01
CA MET A 81 -10.58 -1.29 18.04
C MET A 81 -10.18 -2.76 17.94
N GLY A 82 -10.82 -3.60 18.78
CA GLY A 82 -10.46 -5.02 18.90
C GLY A 82 -9.40 -5.30 19.96
N GLY A 83 -8.64 -4.30 20.42
CA GLY A 83 -7.69 -4.38 21.53
C GLY A 83 -6.68 -5.53 21.43
N ASN A 84 -6.17 -5.98 22.59
CA ASN A 84 -5.19 -7.07 22.69
C ASN A 84 -5.77 -8.48 22.51
N ASN A 85 -7.02 -8.62 22.06
CA ASN A 85 -7.63 -9.91 21.85
C ASN A 85 -6.95 -10.64 20.67
N LEU A 86 -6.46 -11.86 20.93
CA LEU A 86 -5.79 -12.69 19.94
C LEU A 86 -6.67 -12.94 18.70
N VAL A 87 -7.97 -13.16 18.89
CA VAL A 87 -8.92 -13.41 17.79
C VAL A 87 -9.01 -12.20 16.88
N SER A 88 -9.15 -10.99 17.44
CA SER A 88 -9.17 -9.74 16.66
C SER A 88 -7.88 -9.53 15.86
N ARG A 89 -6.73 -9.81 16.47
CA ARG A 89 -5.42 -9.71 15.79
C ARG A 89 -5.32 -10.67 14.60
N ILE A 90 -5.77 -11.93 14.79
CA ILE A 90 -5.79 -12.93 13.71
C ILE A 90 -6.73 -12.48 12.57
N ILE A 91 -7.93 -12.01 12.92
CA ILE A 91 -8.90 -11.52 11.92
C ILE A 91 -8.32 -10.35 11.12
N LEU A 92 -7.71 -9.37 11.78
CA LEU A 92 -7.09 -8.22 11.11
C LEU A 92 -5.95 -8.64 10.18
N CYS A 93 -5.11 -9.57 10.63
CA CYS A 93 -4.03 -10.12 9.81
C CYS A 93 -4.61 -10.84 8.58
N PHE A 94 -5.63 -11.65 8.74
CA PHE A 94 -6.30 -12.34 7.64
C PHE A 94 -6.94 -11.36 6.64
N ILE A 95 -7.61 -10.31 7.13
CA ILE A 95 -8.20 -9.27 6.28
C ILE A 95 -7.11 -8.57 5.46
N SER A 96 -5.98 -8.20 6.06
CA SER A 96 -4.85 -7.59 5.33
C SER A 96 -4.27 -8.53 4.27
N TYR A 97 -4.05 -9.82 4.58
CA TYR A 97 -3.61 -10.80 3.57
C TYR A 97 -4.61 -10.93 2.41
N ALA A 98 -5.91 -10.97 2.72
CA ALA A 98 -6.95 -11.07 1.71
C ALA A 98 -7.01 -9.80 0.83
N ALA A 99 -6.87 -8.62 1.43
CA ALA A 99 -6.83 -7.34 0.72
C ALA A 99 -5.61 -7.23 -0.20
N ALA A 100 -4.41 -7.52 0.32
CA ALA A 100 -3.19 -7.56 -0.50
C ALA A 100 -3.31 -8.54 -1.68
N GLY A 101 -3.78 -9.77 -1.41
CA GLY A 101 -3.99 -10.80 -2.44
C GLY A 101 -5.00 -10.36 -3.50
N PHE A 102 -6.11 -9.74 -3.09
CA PHE A 102 -7.11 -9.20 -4.00
C PHE A 102 -6.56 -8.06 -4.87
N ILE A 103 -5.84 -7.11 -4.28
CA ILE A 103 -5.23 -5.99 -5.01
C ILE A 103 -4.23 -6.52 -6.04
N ILE A 104 -3.35 -7.44 -5.66
CA ILE A 104 -2.36 -8.05 -6.55
C ILE A 104 -3.05 -8.80 -7.70
N TYR A 105 -4.04 -9.64 -7.39
CA TYR A 105 -4.80 -10.39 -8.39
C TYR A 105 -5.51 -9.45 -9.38
N TYR A 106 -6.25 -8.45 -8.86
CA TYR A 106 -6.96 -7.48 -9.67
C TYR A 106 -6.01 -6.69 -10.57
N TYR A 107 -4.88 -6.24 -10.01
CA TYR A 107 -3.86 -5.50 -10.72
C TYR A 107 -3.27 -6.31 -11.88
N ILE A 108 -2.86 -7.57 -11.64
CA ILE A 108 -2.28 -8.44 -12.67
C ILE A 108 -3.30 -8.75 -13.75
N LYS A 109 -4.52 -9.15 -13.37
CA LYS A 109 -5.59 -9.51 -14.31
C LYS A 109 -6.00 -8.36 -15.22
N ASN A 110 -6.02 -7.15 -14.71
CA ASN A 110 -6.50 -5.97 -15.43
C ASN A 110 -5.38 -5.02 -15.88
N PHE A 111 -4.11 -5.38 -15.76
CA PHE A 111 -2.96 -4.51 -15.97
C PHE A 111 -3.02 -3.65 -17.24
N LYS A 112 -3.43 -4.26 -18.37
CA LYS A 112 -3.53 -3.57 -19.67
C LYS A 112 -4.70 -2.59 -19.76
N LYS A 113 -5.74 -2.77 -18.95
CA LYS A 113 -6.97 -1.96 -18.95
C LYS A 113 -6.93 -0.82 -17.93
N LEU A 114 -6.10 -0.97 -16.89
CA LEU A 114 -5.97 0.04 -15.83
C LEU A 114 -5.32 1.31 -16.35
N SER A 115 -5.91 2.47 -16.02
CA SER A 115 -5.28 3.77 -16.21
C SER A 115 -3.99 3.89 -15.38
N SER A 116 -3.06 4.74 -15.79
CA SER A 116 -1.84 5.00 -15.01
C SER A 116 -2.15 5.51 -13.61
N PHE A 117 -3.18 6.35 -13.48
CA PHE A 117 -3.62 6.89 -12.20
C PHE A 117 -4.15 5.79 -11.27
N LEU A 118 -5.02 4.89 -11.76
CA LEU A 118 -5.53 3.77 -10.95
C LEU A 118 -4.42 2.79 -10.56
N LYS A 119 -3.43 2.54 -11.44
CA LYS A 119 -2.24 1.75 -11.10
C LYS A 119 -1.47 2.35 -9.93
N ALA A 120 -1.24 3.68 -9.97
CA ALA A 120 -0.56 4.37 -8.88
C ALA A 120 -1.34 4.27 -7.56
N ILE A 121 -2.65 4.51 -7.57
CA ILE A 121 -3.51 4.40 -6.39
C ILE A 121 -3.43 2.99 -5.78
N LEU A 122 -3.60 1.94 -6.61
CA LEU A 122 -3.54 0.56 -6.13
C LEU A 122 -2.18 0.23 -5.51
N MET A 123 -1.08 0.77 -6.04
CA MET A 123 0.26 0.58 -5.48
C MET A 123 0.45 1.34 -4.16
N VAL A 124 -0.16 2.52 -4.00
CA VAL A 124 -0.16 3.27 -2.72
C VAL A 124 -0.93 2.49 -1.65
N VAL A 125 -2.14 2.01 -1.97
CA VAL A 125 -2.94 1.18 -1.03
C VAL A 125 -2.21 -0.11 -0.67
N LEU A 126 -1.63 -0.79 -1.66
CA LEU A 126 -0.88 -2.03 -1.43
C LEU A 126 0.34 -1.79 -0.52
N ALA A 127 1.07 -0.69 -0.72
CA ALA A 127 2.22 -0.35 0.12
C ALA A 127 1.81 -0.13 1.58
N GLY A 128 0.72 0.60 1.82
CA GLY A 128 0.20 0.84 3.17
C GLY A 128 -0.32 -0.44 3.83
N ASP A 129 -1.03 -1.30 3.10
CA ASP A 129 -1.49 -2.58 3.64
C ASP A 129 -0.30 -3.50 4.00
N LEU A 130 0.68 -3.64 3.10
CA LEU A 130 1.88 -4.45 3.35
C LEU A 130 2.72 -3.93 4.52
N GLY A 131 2.85 -2.61 4.69
CA GLY A 131 3.56 -1.99 5.81
C GLY A 131 2.99 -2.43 7.16
N ASN A 132 1.68 -2.34 7.33
CA ASN A 132 1.01 -2.78 8.55
C ASN A 132 0.87 -4.30 8.66
N LEU A 133 0.79 -5.01 7.54
CA LEU A 133 0.70 -6.47 7.49
C LEU A 133 1.96 -7.14 8.05
N ILE A 134 3.15 -6.60 7.73
CA ILE A 134 4.42 -7.09 8.27
C ILE A 134 4.42 -6.98 9.79
N ASP A 135 4.12 -5.81 10.34
CA ASP A 135 4.09 -5.60 11.78
C ASP A 135 3.14 -6.59 12.46
N ARG A 136 1.91 -6.71 11.94
CA ARG A 136 0.92 -7.66 12.47
C ARG A 136 1.42 -9.10 12.42
N THR A 137 2.01 -9.51 11.29
CA THR A 137 2.51 -10.88 11.11
C THR A 137 3.63 -11.19 12.10
N PHE A 138 4.64 -10.32 12.18
CA PHE A 138 5.77 -10.54 13.09
C PHE A 138 5.40 -10.43 14.56
N SER A 139 4.34 -9.70 14.90
CA SER A 139 3.85 -9.61 16.29
C SER A 139 3.32 -10.92 16.88
N PHE A 140 3.11 -11.95 16.05
CA PHE A 140 2.73 -13.30 16.52
C PHE A 140 3.94 -14.17 16.90
N PHE A 141 5.14 -13.79 16.49
CA PHE A 141 6.33 -14.57 16.78
C PHE A 141 7.02 -14.06 18.05
N PRO A 142 7.59 -14.96 18.89
CA PRO A 142 8.30 -14.58 20.11
C PRO A 142 9.71 -14.03 19.80
N LEU A 143 9.82 -13.18 18.79
CA LEU A 143 11.06 -12.56 18.38
C LEU A 143 11.24 -11.23 19.09
N ASP A 144 12.44 -10.92 19.53
CA ASP A 144 12.77 -9.63 20.13
C ASP A 144 13.03 -8.59 19.02
N THR A 145 11.94 -8.18 18.36
CA THR A 145 11.95 -7.22 17.26
C THR A 145 11.10 -6.00 17.62
N ILE A 146 11.21 -4.95 16.80
CA ILE A 146 10.37 -3.75 16.95
C ILE A 146 8.86 -4.06 16.89
N TYR A 147 8.48 -5.16 16.26
CA TYR A 147 7.09 -5.59 16.02
C TYR A 147 6.46 -6.40 17.17
N LYS A 148 7.24 -6.73 18.20
CA LYS A 148 6.84 -7.61 19.31
C LYS A 148 5.51 -7.19 19.96
N ASN A 149 5.25 -5.90 20.05
CA ASN A 149 4.09 -5.35 20.74
C ASN A 149 2.94 -4.93 19.80
N GLY A 150 3.04 -5.17 18.51
CA GLY A 150 2.05 -4.79 17.50
C GLY A 150 2.59 -3.84 16.43
N VAL A 151 1.68 -3.17 15.74
CA VAL A 151 2.02 -2.16 14.72
C VAL A 151 2.67 -0.96 15.40
N VAL A 152 3.78 -0.49 14.85
CA VAL A 152 4.51 0.68 15.35
C VAL A 152 3.87 1.96 14.83
N ASP A 153 3.22 2.72 15.73
CA ASP A 153 2.59 4.01 15.44
C ASP A 153 3.36 5.14 16.15
N PHE A 154 3.50 6.30 15.48
CA PHE A 154 4.34 7.37 16.00
C PHE A 154 3.94 8.79 15.56
N ILE A 155 3.05 8.96 14.59
CA ILE A 155 2.55 10.26 14.14
C ILE A 155 1.33 10.61 14.99
N ASP A 156 1.46 11.63 15.81
CA ASP A 156 0.44 12.06 16.77
C ASP A 156 -0.04 13.49 16.43
N ILE A 157 -1.25 13.58 15.89
CA ILE A 157 -1.90 14.87 15.56
C ILE A 157 -2.94 15.29 16.61
N THR A 158 -2.89 14.72 17.82
CA THR A 158 -3.79 15.11 18.91
C THR A 158 -3.68 16.58 19.34
N PRO A 159 -2.55 17.29 19.13
CA PRO A 159 -2.51 18.73 19.34
C PRO A 159 -3.48 19.51 18.43
N LEU A 160 -3.65 19.05 17.18
CA LEU A 160 -4.58 19.65 16.21
C LEU A 160 -5.99 19.10 16.34
N ILE A 161 -6.11 17.77 16.43
CA ILE A 161 -7.40 17.04 16.48
C ILE A 161 -7.44 16.20 17.75
N PRO A 162 -8.01 16.69 18.86
CA PRO A 162 -8.09 15.95 20.10
C PRO A 162 -8.76 14.58 19.93
N ARG A 163 -8.18 13.55 20.57
CA ARG A 163 -8.64 12.16 20.51
C ARG A 163 -8.48 11.48 19.15
N PHE A 164 -7.75 12.07 18.22
CA PHE A 164 -7.33 11.36 17.02
C PHE A 164 -6.34 10.25 17.41
N GLY A 165 -6.41 9.09 16.74
CA GLY A 165 -5.46 8.01 17.00
C GLY A 165 -4.05 8.35 16.54
N ILE A 166 -3.04 7.81 17.21
CA ILE A 166 -1.66 7.85 16.72
C ILE A 166 -1.56 6.85 15.58
N PHE A 167 -0.85 7.19 14.53
CA PHE A 167 -0.76 6.42 13.29
C PHE A 167 0.66 6.43 12.72
N ASN A 168 0.87 5.73 11.60
CA ASN A 168 2.15 5.61 10.93
C ASN A 168 2.07 6.01 9.44
N PHE A 169 3.18 5.85 8.73
CA PHE A 169 3.25 6.18 7.31
C PHE A 169 2.38 5.25 6.44
N ALA A 170 2.29 3.96 6.78
CA ALA A 170 1.42 3.00 6.08
C ALA A 170 -0.06 3.39 6.19
N ASP A 171 -0.51 3.85 7.38
CA ASP A 171 -1.88 4.33 7.57
C ASP A 171 -2.17 5.56 6.71
N SER A 172 -1.19 6.49 6.60
CA SER A 172 -1.29 7.63 5.70
C SER A 172 -1.45 7.20 4.23
N CYS A 173 -0.69 6.20 3.79
CA CYS A 173 -0.82 5.62 2.45
C CYS A 173 -2.21 5.00 2.23
N LEU A 174 -2.72 4.25 3.21
CA LEU A 174 -4.07 3.66 3.15
C LEU A 174 -5.15 4.74 3.05
N CYS A 175 -5.11 5.74 3.95
CA CYS A 175 -6.09 6.83 3.96
C CYS A 175 -6.09 7.60 2.63
N VAL A 176 -4.93 8.05 2.17
CA VAL A 176 -4.80 8.80 0.90
C VAL A 176 -5.19 7.93 -0.28
N GLY A 177 -4.72 6.68 -0.33
CA GLY A 177 -5.01 5.76 -1.43
C GLY A 177 -6.50 5.43 -1.54
N ILE A 178 -7.16 5.12 -0.43
CA ILE A 178 -8.61 4.83 -0.40
C ILE A 178 -9.41 6.09 -0.77
N PHE A 179 -9.04 7.26 -0.26
CA PHE A 179 -9.68 8.52 -0.60
C PHE A 179 -9.59 8.82 -2.10
N LEU A 180 -8.41 8.67 -2.70
CA LEU A 180 -8.22 8.85 -4.15
C LEU A 180 -8.97 7.80 -4.96
N LEU A 181 -9.08 6.57 -4.47
CA LEU A 181 -9.88 5.52 -5.13
C LEU A 181 -11.36 5.90 -5.15
N LEU A 182 -11.90 6.39 -4.04
CA LEU A 182 -13.30 6.84 -3.97
C LEU A 182 -13.57 8.00 -4.93
N ILE A 183 -12.67 9.00 -4.98
CA ILE A 183 -12.77 10.10 -5.95
C ILE A 183 -12.74 9.57 -7.39
N TYR A 184 -11.84 8.65 -7.69
CA TYR A 184 -11.72 8.05 -9.01
C TYR A 184 -13.01 7.36 -9.44
N GLU A 185 -13.62 6.56 -8.57
CA GLU A 185 -14.89 5.87 -8.84
C GLU A 185 -16.04 6.86 -9.04
N ILE A 186 -16.14 7.92 -8.23
CA ILE A 186 -17.14 8.97 -8.39
C ILE A 186 -17.01 9.65 -9.76
N ILE A 187 -15.79 9.98 -10.19
CA ILE A 187 -15.55 10.59 -11.51
C ILE A 187 -15.98 9.65 -12.64
N LEU A 188 -15.74 8.34 -12.51
CA LEU A 188 -16.17 7.36 -13.51
C LEU A 188 -17.71 7.27 -13.61
N ILE A 189 -18.40 7.27 -12.47
CA ILE A 189 -19.86 7.23 -12.42
C ILE A 189 -20.47 8.46 -13.11
N ILE A 190 -19.94 9.66 -12.83
CA ILE A 190 -20.39 10.91 -13.46
C ILE A 190 -20.22 10.84 -14.98
N LYS A 191 -19.02 10.47 -15.45
CA LYS A 191 -18.73 10.36 -16.88
C LYS A 191 -19.59 9.34 -17.61
N ASP A 192 -19.95 8.23 -16.96
CA ASP A 192 -20.83 7.22 -17.56
C ASP A 192 -22.26 7.72 -17.67
N LYS A 193 -22.71 8.50 -16.70
CA LYS A 193 -24.04 9.16 -16.72
C LYS A 193 -24.14 10.17 -17.86
N ASP A 194 -23.16 11.07 -17.98
CA ASP A 194 -23.13 12.09 -19.02
C ASP A 194 -23.20 11.45 -20.43
N LYS A 195 -22.40 10.41 -20.67
CA LYS A 195 -22.43 9.66 -21.95
C LYS A 195 -23.79 9.01 -22.24
N LYS A 196 -24.49 8.52 -21.23
CA LYS A 196 -25.81 7.92 -21.41
C LYS A 196 -26.86 8.97 -21.74
N GLU A 197 -26.75 10.18 -21.20
CA GLU A 197 -27.64 11.30 -21.50
C GLU A 197 -27.40 11.81 -22.93
N GLU A 198 -26.12 12.02 -23.35
CA GLU A 198 -25.77 12.40 -24.71
C GLU A 198 -26.31 11.41 -25.77
N ASN A 199 -26.16 10.10 -25.52
CA ASN A 199 -26.66 9.07 -26.45
C ASN A 199 -28.21 9.10 -26.56
N LYS A 200 -28.93 9.32 -25.46
CA LYS A 200 -30.39 9.44 -25.49
C LYS A 200 -30.87 10.67 -26.26
N GLU A 201 -30.13 11.78 -26.15
CA GLU A 201 -30.49 12.99 -26.94
C GLU A 201 -30.20 12.81 -28.42
N ALA A 202 -29.17 12.04 -28.77
CA ALA A 202 -28.81 11.71 -30.15
C ALA A 202 -29.85 10.78 -30.81
N ASP A 203 -30.37 9.79 -30.06
CA ASP A 203 -31.39 8.84 -30.56
C ASP A 203 -32.79 9.46 -30.70
N ASN A 204 -33.07 10.60 -30.05
CA ASN A 204 -34.35 11.32 -30.13
C ASN A 204 -34.39 12.41 -31.20
N LYS A 205 -33.31 12.61 -31.96
CA LYS A 205 -33.24 13.54 -33.12
C LYS A 205 -33.28 12.81 -34.44
#